data_5485bb379d88789e01666055d0520d76
#
_entry.id   5485bb379d88789e01666055d0520d76
#
_cell.length_a   1.000
_cell.length_b   1.000
_cell.length_c   1.000
_cell.angle_alpha   90.00
_cell.angle_beta   90.00
_cell.angle_gamma   90.00
#
_symmetry.space_group_name_H-M   'P 1'
#
loop_
_entity.id
_entity.type
_entity.pdbx_description
1 polymer ?
#
loop_
_entity_poly.entity_id
_entity_poly.type
_entity_poly.pdbx_seq_one_letter_code
_entity_poly.pdbx_strand_id
1 'polypeptide(L)'
;MLKLPEKLKIPVIVLTAIFLILFLINSNTLYQKVSNRLDTYRTQIVYFLNPPDDAVFIPGKATPGTPLASVTATATIAKTAIPSLGPISKPTATSTPLPKAKIIPNVVYVDQHNRWNYCGPANITMALNYWGWKGTRDDVAKAIKPGENNLKLDFIQRGKSDKNVMPYEMVDFVNNETDLNAFQRSGGTIDLLKAYIANGLPVLIEKGYYERDYTGKTTWMGHYLFVTGYDDSQGVFIVQDAYLKPGKDLQSKYDEFFEGWRSFNYLFMVIYPDDKTELVNSITGDYLDADFASKAALERANQEIKSATGMDEFFAWFNKGTSHVQLLEYNDAATAFDQAFQVYAGLKEETIQRPYRMMWYQTAAYKAYYYTARHTDVIALADTTLNETMDKPTLEESLFWRGMSEIALGDRYGGVKDLQQAVYYNPNMTIAINQLNELNAPLVP
;
A
#
# COMPACT_ATOMS: atom_id res chain seq x y z
N MET A 1 41.11 -13.58 -52.49
CA MET A 1 40.70 -12.38 -51.75
C MET A 1 40.39 -11.27 -52.74
N LEU A 2 39.12 -10.93 -52.90
CA LEU A 2 38.70 -9.82 -53.77
C LEU A 2 39.12 -8.50 -53.09
N LYS A 3 40.01 -7.76 -53.70
CA LYS A 3 40.40 -6.43 -53.27
C LYS A 3 39.28 -5.44 -53.71
N LEU A 4 38.52 -4.90 -52.75
CA LEU A 4 37.55 -3.84 -53.03
C LEU A 4 38.31 -2.58 -53.56
N PRO A 5 37.74 -1.92 -54.62
CA PRO A 5 38.27 -0.63 -55.12
C PRO A 5 38.30 0.42 -54.03
N GLU A 6 39.32 1.28 -53.99
CA GLU A 6 39.50 2.27 -52.94
C GLU A 6 38.30 3.20 -52.74
N LYS A 7 37.62 3.58 -53.81
CA LYS A 7 36.41 4.43 -53.79
C LYS A 7 35.20 3.77 -53.12
N LEU A 8 35.21 2.44 -52.98
CA LEU A 8 34.14 1.68 -52.31
C LEU A 8 34.43 1.34 -50.84
N LYS A 9 35.68 1.52 -50.39
CA LYS A 9 36.06 1.14 -49.02
C LYS A 9 35.38 1.99 -47.96
N ILE A 10 35.31 3.31 -48.20
CA ILE A 10 34.70 4.25 -47.22
C ILE A 10 33.20 4.00 -47.10
N PRO A 11 32.39 3.91 -48.15
CA PRO A 11 30.93 3.63 -47.99
C PRO A 11 30.66 2.24 -47.43
N VAL A 12 31.47 1.22 -47.69
CA VAL A 12 31.34 -0.11 -47.11
C VAL A 12 31.65 -0.08 -45.61
N ILE A 13 32.68 0.62 -45.18
CA ILE A 13 33.02 0.76 -43.77
C ILE A 13 31.91 1.52 -43.02
N VAL A 14 31.39 2.60 -43.60
CA VAL A 14 30.28 3.36 -43.02
C VAL A 14 28.98 2.52 -42.92
N LEU A 15 28.65 1.80 -43.97
CA LEU A 15 27.48 0.89 -43.96
C LEU A 15 27.62 -0.24 -42.95
N THR A 16 28.84 -0.80 -42.83
CA THR A 16 29.11 -1.87 -41.84
C THR A 16 29.05 -1.32 -40.42
N ALA A 17 29.55 -0.09 -40.19
CA ALA A 17 29.47 0.57 -38.90
C ALA A 17 27.99 0.89 -38.51
N ILE A 18 27.20 1.41 -39.46
CA ILE A 18 25.76 1.66 -39.26
C ILE A 18 25.02 0.35 -38.97
N PHE A 19 25.32 -0.72 -39.73
CA PHE A 19 24.73 -2.04 -39.51
C PHE A 19 25.09 -2.61 -38.14
N LEU A 20 26.35 -2.47 -37.70
CA LEU A 20 26.81 -2.87 -36.37
C LEU A 20 26.13 -2.08 -35.27
N ILE A 21 25.98 -0.76 -35.43
CA ILE A 21 25.27 0.09 -34.47
C ILE A 21 23.80 -0.30 -34.37
N LEU A 22 23.13 -0.47 -35.52
CA LEU A 22 21.73 -0.92 -35.55
C LEU A 22 21.56 -2.34 -34.99
N PHE A 23 22.53 -3.23 -35.23
CA PHE A 23 22.54 -4.57 -34.66
C PHE A 23 22.73 -4.55 -33.14
N LEU A 24 23.65 -3.71 -32.63
CA LEU A 24 23.86 -3.54 -31.19
C LEU A 24 22.62 -2.95 -30.48
N ILE A 25 21.98 -1.93 -31.11
CA ILE A 25 20.73 -1.35 -30.58
C ILE A 25 19.62 -2.40 -30.59
N ASN A 26 19.43 -3.13 -31.68
CA ASN A 26 18.42 -4.17 -31.79
C ASN A 26 18.75 -5.41 -30.94
N SER A 27 20.02 -5.78 -30.77
CA SER A 27 20.40 -6.91 -29.92
C SER A 27 20.09 -6.63 -28.44
N ASN A 28 20.29 -5.40 -27.98
CA ASN A 28 19.94 -5.00 -26.61
C ASN A 28 18.42 -5.03 -26.40
N THR A 29 17.64 -4.53 -27.36
CA THR A 29 16.18 -4.61 -27.34
C THR A 29 15.67 -6.05 -27.45
N LEU A 30 16.33 -6.88 -28.26
CA LEU A 30 15.98 -8.30 -28.39
C LEU A 30 16.33 -9.07 -27.12
N TYR A 31 17.50 -8.82 -26.54
CA TYR A 31 17.92 -9.40 -25.26
C TYR A 31 16.93 -9.05 -24.13
N GLN A 32 16.53 -7.79 -24.00
CA GLN A 32 15.52 -7.37 -23.03
C GLN A 32 14.17 -8.06 -23.25
N LYS A 33 13.69 -8.14 -24.49
CA LYS A 33 12.44 -8.84 -24.81
C LYS A 33 12.49 -10.32 -24.48
N VAL A 34 13.62 -10.97 -24.74
CA VAL A 34 13.81 -12.40 -24.43
C VAL A 34 13.92 -12.60 -22.93
N SER A 35 14.71 -11.78 -22.23
CA SER A 35 14.82 -11.81 -20.77
C SER A 35 13.48 -11.61 -20.09
N ASN A 36 12.71 -10.60 -20.50
CA ASN A 36 11.38 -10.35 -19.94
C ASN A 36 10.41 -11.51 -20.16
N ARG A 37 10.46 -12.16 -21.33
CA ARG A 37 9.65 -13.36 -21.60
C ARG A 37 10.08 -14.55 -20.75
N LEU A 38 11.38 -14.76 -20.59
CA LEU A 38 11.91 -15.83 -19.75
C LEU A 38 11.53 -15.61 -18.28
N ASP A 39 11.62 -14.38 -17.79
CA ASP A 39 11.16 -14.02 -16.45
C ASP A 39 9.66 -14.24 -16.27
N THR A 40 8.85 -13.88 -17.27
CA THR A 40 7.41 -14.15 -17.25
C THR A 40 7.12 -15.65 -17.18
N TYR A 41 7.77 -16.46 -18.02
CA TYR A 41 7.59 -17.92 -17.98
C TYR A 41 8.09 -18.53 -16.68
N ARG A 42 9.23 -18.07 -16.17
CA ARG A 42 9.76 -18.49 -14.86
C ARG A 42 8.75 -18.22 -13.76
N THR A 43 8.19 -17.03 -13.72
CA THR A 43 7.17 -16.66 -12.75
C THR A 43 5.91 -17.50 -12.86
N GLN A 44 5.44 -17.73 -14.09
CA GLN A 44 4.29 -18.59 -14.32
C GLN A 44 4.56 -20.03 -13.84
N ILE A 45 5.76 -20.55 -14.06
CA ILE A 45 6.17 -21.89 -13.56
C ILE A 45 6.23 -21.89 -12.03
N VAL A 46 6.84 -20.89 -11.42
CA VAL A 46 6.92 -20.77 -9.96
C VAL A 46 5.52 -20.68 -9.35
N TYR A 47 4.64 -19.86 -9.91
CA TYR A 47 3.26 -19.72 -9.43
C TYR A 47 2.41 -20.97 -9.71
N PHE A 48 2.73 -21.74 -10.76
CA PHE A 48 2.07 -23.01 -11.00
C PHE A 48 2.51 -24.09 -9.99
N LEU A 49 3.79 -24.11 -9.62
CA LEU A 49 4.33 -25.09 -8.67
C LEU A 49 4.04 -24.74 -7.21
N ASN A 50 4.05 -23.43 -6.89
CA ASN A 50 3.79 -22.88 -5.55
C ASN A 50 2.88 -21.67 -5.70
N PRO A 51 1.56 -21.87 -5.82
CA PRO A 51 0.62 -20.77 -5.93
C PRO A 51 0.69 -19.89 -4.68
N PRO A 52 0.89 -18.57 -4.80
CA PRO A 52 1.03 -17.71 -3.62
C PRO A 52 -0.25 -17.58 -2.81
N ASP A 53 -1.41 -17.78 -3.42
CA ASP A 53 -2.70 -17.85 -2.75
C ASP A 53 -2.89 -19.12 -1.90
N ASP A 54 -2.08 -20.17 -2.10
CA ASP A 54 -2.04 -21.37 -1.25
C ASP A 54 -1.25 -21.14 0.04
N ALA A 55 -0.40 -20.12 0.09
CA ALA A 55 0.36 -19.80 1.28
C ALA A 55 -0.58 -19.25 2.38
N VAL A 56 -0.72 -19.99 3.47
CA VAL A 56 -1.64 -19.66 4.56
C VAL A 56 -0.88 -19.57 5.86
N PHE A 57 -0.84 -18.37 6.42
CA PHE A 57 -0.40 -18.16 7.79
C PHE A 57 -1.51 -18.56 8.77
N ILE A 58 -1.15 -19.37 9.77
CA ILE A 58 -2.05 -19.76 10.87
C ILE A 58 -1.38 -19.35 12.18
N PRO A 59 -1.96 -18.40 12.93
CA PRO A 59 -1.41 -17.91 14.19
C PRO A 59 -1.22 -19.05 15.22
N GLY A 60 -0.15 -18.98 16.00
CA GLY A 60 0.13 -19.95 17.05
C GLY A 60 0.54 -21.35 16.58
N LYS A 61 0.69 -21.58 15.27
CA LYS A 61 1.18 -22.83 14.68
C LYS A 61 2.65 -22.79 14.25
N ALA A 62 3.39 -21.75 14.63
CA ALA A 62 4.83 -21.70 14.33
C ALA A 62 5.52 -22.97 14.87
N THR A 63 6.29 -23.62 14.00
CA THR A 63 7.03 -24.84 14.35
C THR A 63 7.90 -24.57 15.59
N PRO A 64 7.95 -25.44 16.61
CA PRO A 64 8.73 -25.18 17.80
C PRO A 64 10.22 -25.10 17.46
N GLY A 65 10.71 -23.87 17.27
CA GLY A 65 12.12 -23.57 17.40
C GLY A 65 12.50 -23.74 18.87
N THR A 66 13.66 -24.28 19.14
CA THR A 66 14.25 -24.57 20.47
C THR A 66 13.84 -23.51 21.51
N PRO A 67 13.36 -23.91 22.70
CA PRO A 67 12.89 -22.99 23.71
C PRO A 67 14.03 -22.08 24.17
N LEU A 68 14.00 -20.80 23.84
CA LEU A 68 14.78 -19.80 24.54
C LEU A 68 14.05 -19.40 25.82
N ALA A 69 14.83 -19.20 26.86
CA ALA A 69 14.38 -18.93 28.23
C ALA A 69 13.35 -17.76 28.24
N SER A 70 12.23 -18.04 28.88
CA SER A 70 11.16 -17.06 29.14
C SER A 70 11.70 -15.88 29.93
N VAL A 71 11.80 -14.71 29.29
CA VAL A 71 11.99 -13.45 30.00
C VAL A 71 10.60 -12.91 30.32
N THR A 72 10.18 -13.10 31.56
CA THR A 72 8.91 -12.57 32.07
C THR A 72 9.03 -11.06 32.24
N ALA A 73 8.60 -10.29 31.26
CA ALA A 73 8.40 -8.86 31.42
C ALA A 73 6.96 -8.62 31.87
N THR A 74 6.77 -8.55 33.18
CA THR A 74 5.49 -8.13 33.78
C THR A 74 5.45 -6.59 33.80
N ALA A 75 4.89 -5.97 32.78
CA ALA A 75 4.45 -4.58 32.86
C ALA A 75 2.95 -4.55 33.10
N THR A 76 2.55 -4.52 34.37
CA THR A 76 1.18 -4.24 34.76
C THR A 76 0.93 -2.73 34.63
N ILE A 77 0.35 -2.27 33.53
CA ILE A 77 -0.16 -0.91 33.43
C ILE A 77 -1.51 -0.89 34.16
N ALA A 78 -1.56 -0.19 35.29
CA ALA A 78 -2.78 0.04 36.03
C ALA A 78 -3.79 0.82 35.15
N LYS A 79 -4.97 0.25 34.97
CA LYS A 79 -6.11 0.91 34.33
C LYS A 79 -6.54 2.09 35.18
N THR A 80 -6.14 3.31 34.80
CA THR A 80 -6.70 4.53 35.35
C THR A 80 -8.10 4.70 34.76
N ALA A 81 -9.13 4.69 35.59
CA ALA A 81 -10.52 4.90 35.16
C ALA A 81 -10.65 6.28 34.50
N ILE A 82 -11.00 6.31 33.23
CA ILE A 82 -11.34 7.53 32.50
C ILE A 82 -12.70 8.01 33.02
N PRO A 83 -12.85 9.29 33.40
CA PRO A 83 -14.13 9.85 33.79
C PRO A 83 -15.10 9.76 32.60
N SER A 84 -16.30 9.25 32.85
CA SER A 84 -17.41 9.26 31.91
C SER A 84 -17.69 10.69 31.47
N LEU A 85 -17.40 11.01 30.23
CA LEU A 85 -17.85 12.25 29.61
C LEU A 85 -19.38 12.21 29.50
N GLY A 86 -20.05 13.16 30.13
CA GLY A 86 -21.48 13.37 30.03
C GLY A 86 -21.90 13.63 28.57
N PRO A 87 -23.20 13.56 28.24
CA PRO A 87 -23.67 13.71 26.88
C PRO A 87 -23.26 15.07 26.32
N ILE A 88 -22.36 15.04 25.33
CA ILE A 88 -21.96 16.22 24.58
C ILE A 88 -23.18 16.66 23.78
N SER A 89 -23.72 17.83 24.09
CA SER A 89 -24.77 18.47 23.33
C SER A 89 -24.24 18.76 21.91
N LYS A 90 -24.78 18.03 20.93
CA LYS A 90 -24.56 18.27 19.52
C LYS A 90 -24.88 19.73 19.18
N PRO A 91 -23.98 20.52 18.61
CA PRO A 91 -24.39 21.74 17.93
C PRO A 91 -25.19 21.32 16.70
N THR A 92 -26.47 21.64 16.70
CA THR A 92 -27.35 21.48 15.54
C THR A 92 -26.97 22.57 14.52
N ALA A 93 -25.89 22.34 13.79
CA ALA A 93 -25.67 23.09 12.55
C ALA A 93 -26.76 22.62 11.56
N THR A 94 -27.65 23.54 11.17
CA THR A 94 -28.59 23.32 10.07
C THR A 94 -27.77 23.13 8.82
N SER A 95 -27.40 21.89 8.51
CA SER A 95 -26.61 21.57 7.33
C SER A 95 -27.48 21.81 6.10
N THR A 96 -27.08 22.75 5.25
CA THR A 96 -27.66 22.86 3.90
C THR A 96 -27.52 21.48 3.24
N PRO A 97 -28.61 20.90 2.70
CA PRO A 97 -28.53 19.60 2.04
C PRO A 97 -27.45 19.61 0.94
N LEU A 98 -26.66 18.56 0.87
CA LEU A 98 -25.67 18.42 -0.19
C LEU A 98 -26.35 18.39 -1.56
N PRO A 99 -25.75 18.96 -2.62
CA PRO A 99 -26.28 18.85 -3.98
C PRO A 99 -26.37 17.36 -4.37
N LYS A 100 -27.37 17.01 -5.19
CA LYS A 100 -27.54 15.62 -5.66
C LYS A 100 -26.42 15.11 -6.55
N ALA A 101 -25.69 16.04 -7.17
CA ALA A 101 -24.51 15.73 -7.97
C ALA A 101 -23.51 16.87 -7.88
N LYS A 102 -22.22 16.53 -7.95
CA LYS A 102 -21.13 17.49 -8.00
C LYS A 102 -19.94 16.88 -8.71
N ILE A 103 -19.33 17.61 -9.61
CA ILE A 103 -18.03 17.28 -10.20
C ILE A 103 -17.09 18.46 -9.93
N ILE A 104 -15.91 18.18 -9.42
CA ILE A 104 -14.86 19.18 -9.20
C ILE A 104 -14.20 19.47 -10.55
N PRO A 105 -14.20 20.73 -11.00
CA PRO A 105 -13.63 21.11 -12.29
C PRO A 105 -12.09 21.18 -12.22
N ASN A 106 -11.46 21.24 -13.41
CA ASN A 106 -10.03 21.50 -13.58
C ASN A 106 -9.09 20.47 -12.97
N VAL A 107 -9.56 19.25 -12.70
CA VAL A 107 -8.69 18.15 -12.30
C VAL A 107 -7.85 17.71 -13.50
N VAL A 108 -6.54 17.74 -13.34
CA VAL A 108 -5.58 17.27 -14.36
C VAL A 108 -5.32 15.80 -14.11
N TYR A 109 -5.76 14.95 -15.04
CA TYR A 109 -5.55 13.51 -14.95
C TYR A 109 -4.08 13.14 -15.16
N VAL A 110 -3.54 12.27 -14.30
CA VAL A 110 -2.19 11.72 -14.38
C VAL A 110 -2.28 10.20 -14.30
N ASP A 111 -1.80 9.51 -15.33
CA ASP A 111 -1.74 8.04 -15.36
C ASP A 111 -0.46 7.51 -14.72
N GLN A 112 -0.45 6.21 -14.38
CA GLN A 112 0.74 5.51 -13.89
C GLN A 112 1.45 4.68 -14.96
N HIS A 113 0.98 4.66 -16.21
CA HIS A 113 1.46 3.76 -17.24
C HIS A 113 2.97 3.90 -17.48
N ASN A 114 3.58 2.76 -17.84
CA ASN A 114 5.02 2.60 -18.00
C ASN A 114 5.84 2.79 -16.71
N ARG A 115 5.18 2.63 -15.56
CA ARG A 115 5.80 2.60 -14.22
C ARG A 115 5.18 1.50 -13.38
N TRP A 116 5.96 0.87 -12.50
CA TRP A 116 5.45 -0.06 -11.49
C TRP A 116 4.97 0.70 -10.25
N ASN A 117 3.94 0.16 -9.58
CA ASN A 117 3.46 0.65 -8.28
C ASN A 117 3.37 2.18 -8.16
N TYR A 118 2.99 2.86 -9.26
CA TYR A 118 2.89 4.32 -9.32
C TYR A 118 1.48 4.85 -9.06
N CYS A 119 0.55 4.02 -8.59
CA CYS A 119 -0.78 4.50 -8.24
C CYS A 119 -0.73 5.58 -7.16
N GLY A 120 0.07 5.41 -6.10
CA GLY A 120 0.31 6.44 -5.08
C GLY A 120 0.88 7.72 -5.68
N PRO A 121 2.07 7.71 -6.30
CA PRO A 121 2.65 8.90 -6.95
C PRO A 121 1.74 9.60 -7.95
N ALA A 122 1.01 8.86 -8.80
CA ALA A 122 0.12 9.46 -9.78
C ALA A 122 -1.10 10.14 -9.14
N ASN A 123 -1.74 9.47 -8.18
CA ASN A 123 -2.92 9.99 -7.52
C ASN A 123 -2.61 11.22 -6.64
N ILE A 124 -1.51 11.18 -5.87
CA ILE A 124 -1.09 12.34 -5.08
C ILE A 124 -0.70 13.52 -5.98
N THR A 125 -0.06 13.26 -7.13
CA THR A 125 0.25 14.30 -8.11
C THR A 125 -1.02 14.99 -8.63
N MET A 126 -2.09 14.24 -8.91
CA MET A 126 -3.38 14.83 -9.30
C MET A 126 -3.93 15.77 -8.22
N ALA A 127 -3.85 15.36 -6.96
CA ALA A 127 -4.28 16.17 -5.82
C ALA A 127 -3.43 17.43 -5.63
N LEU A 128 -2.11 17.31 -5.70
CA LEU A 128 -1.17 18.43 -5.58
C LEU A 128 -1.35 19.43 -6.73
N ASN A 129 -1.45 18.95 -7.99
CA ASN A 129 -1.63 19.78 -9.16
C ASN A 129 -2.98 20.51 -9.15
N TYR A 130 -4.03 19.90 -8.58
CA TYR A 130 -5.31 20.56 -8.37
C TYR A 130 -5.16 21.85 -7.53
N TRP A 131 -4.29 21.81 -6.52
CA TRP A 131 -3.97 22.95 -5.67
C TRP A 131 -2.84 23.84 -6.21
N GLY A 132 -2.38 23.58 -7.43
CA GLY A 132 -1.42 24.45 -8.13
C GLY A 132 0.05 24.09 -8.03
N TRP A 133 0.38 22.98 -7.35
CA TRP A 133 1.73 22.41 -7.39
C TRP A 133 2.13 22.06 -8.84
N LYS A 134 3.41 22.22 -9.19
CA LYS A 134 3.87 22.10 -10.60
C LYS A 134 4.75 20.88 -10.87
N GLY A 135 4.90 20.00 -9.90
CA GLY A 135 5.68 18.78 -10.10
C GLY A 135 4.93 17.68 -10.83
N THR A 136 5.60 16.59 -11.03
CA THR A 136 5.13 15.41 -11.76
C THR A 136 5.07 14.20 -10.84
N ARG A 137 4.42 13.12 -11.30
CA ARG A 137 4.42 11.84 -10.60
C ARG A 137 5.84 11.27 -10.39
N ASP A 138 6.78 11.59 -11.30
CA ASP A 138 8.17 11.15 -11.18
C ASP A 138 8.91 11.95 -10.09
N ASP A 139 8.57 13.22 -9.87
CA ASP A 139 9.12 14.02 -8.75
C ASP A 139 8.65 13.48 -7.40
N VAL A 140 7.36 13.15 -7.29
CA VAL A 140 6.82 12.49 -6.10
C VAL A 140 7.51 11.15 -5.86
N ALA A 141 7.57 10.30 -6.89
CA ALA A 141 8.17 8.97 -6.79
C ALA A 141 9.65 9.03 -6.39
N LYS A 142 10.39 10.01 -6.89
CA LYS A 142 11.79 10.23 -6.51
C LYS A 142 11.98 10.45 -5.01
N ALA A 143 11.02 11.08 -4.37
CA ALA A 143 11.05 11.32 -2.93
C ALA A 143 10.61 10.10 -2.11
N ILE A 144 9.47 9.49 -2.47
CA ILE A 144 8.85 8.43 -1.64
C ILE A 144 9.20 7.01 -2.07
N LYS A 145 9.85 6.84 -3.22
CA LYS A 145 10.35 5.56 -3.79
C LYS A 145 11.81 5.68 -4.21
N PRO A 146 12.73 6.03 -3.32
CA PRO A 146 14.09 6.44 -3.69
C PRO A 146 14.93 5.33 -4.35
N GLY A 147 14.55 4.07 -4.20
CA GLY A 147 15.25 2.93 -4.83
C GLY A 147 14.90 2.67 -6.30
N GLU A 148 13.86 3.30 -6.84
CA GLU A 148 13.33 3.00 -8.18
C GLU A 148 14.19 3.52 -9.35
N ASN A 149 14.95 4.56 -9.15
CA ASN A 149 15.64 5.31 -10.22
C ASN A 149 16.91 4.64 -10.75
N ASN A 150 17.09 3.33 -10.58
CA ASN A 150 18.23 2.64 -11.17
C ASN A 150 18.03 2.43 -12.68
N LEU A 151 18.51 3.38 -13.48
CA LEU A 151 18.43 3.35 -14.95
C LEU A 151 19.19 2.17 -15.60
N LYS A 152 20.00 1.43 -14.85
CA LYS A 152 20.69 0.21 -15.34
C LYS A 152 19.76 -1.00 -15.37
N LEU A 153 18.63 -0.94 -14.68
CA LEU A 153 17.62 -2.01 -14.65
C LEU A 153 16.55 -1.76 -15.73
N ASP A 154 16.08 -2.84 -16.37
CA ASP A 154 14.91 -2.76 -17.24
C ASP A 154 13.61 -2.57 -16.44
N PHE A 155 12.49 -2.40 -17.14
CA PHE A 155 11.18 -2.16 -16.53
C PHE A 155 10.77 -3.28 -15.55
N ILE A 156 10.96 -4.55 -15.94
CA ILE A 156 10.59 -5.69 -15.09
C ILE A 156 11.50 -5.78 -13.86
N GLN A 157 12.80 -5.59 -14.05
CA GLN A 157 13.77 -5.61 -12.95
C GLN A 157 13.51 -4.49 -11.94
N ARG A 158 13.18 -3.29 -12.42
CA ARG A 158 12.78 -2.18 -11.54
C ARG A 158 11.53 -2.51 -10.76
N GLY A 159 10.52 -3.10 -11.39
CA GLY A 159 9.31 -3.53 -10.73
C GLY A 159 9.52 -4.56 -9.62
N LYS A 160 10.49 -5.47 -9.81
CA LYS A 160 10.86 -6.44 -8.77
C LYS A 160 11.57 -5.81 -7.56
N SER A 161 12.18 -4.66 -7.75
CA SER A 161 12.90 -3.92 -6.71
C SER A 161 12.14 -2.68 -6.24
N ASP A 162 10.90 -2.52 -6.69
CA ASP A 162 10.08 -1.36 -6.41
C ASP A 162 9.13 -1.64 -5.22
N LYS A 163 9.14 -0.73 -4.26
CA LYS A 163 8.29 -0.84 -3.07
C LYS A 163 6.88 -0.28 -3.32
N ASN A 164 5.91 -0.77 -2.56
CA ASN A 164 4.61 -0.12 -2.46
C ASN A 164 4.73 1.20 -1.69
N VAL A 165 3.87 2.15 -1.99
CA VAL A 165 3.78 3.42 -1.29
C VAL A 165 2.68 3.33 -0.24
N MET A 166 3.05 3.53 1.01
CA MET A 166 2.11 3.52 2.12
C MET A 166 1.40 4.88 2.25
N PRO A 167 0.16 4.91 2.75
CA PRO A 167 -0.60 6.16 2.91
C PRO A 167 0.14 7.22 3.74
N TYR A 168 0.83 6.83 4.81
CA TYR A 168 1.58 7.77 5.66
C TYR A 168 2.75 8.42 4.91
N GLU A 169 3.41 7.70 3.99
CA GLU A 169 4.51 8.26 3.19
C GLU A 169 4.03 9.38 2.26
N MET A 170 2.80 9.24 1.74
CA MET A 170 2.19 10.31 0.94
C MET A 170 1.84 11.53 1.78
N VAL A 171 1.29 11.33 2.98
CA VAL A 171 0.98 12.42 3.93
C VAL A 171 2.26 13.14 4.34
N ASP A 172 3.31 12.38 4.70
CA ASP A 172 4.60 12.94 5.10
C ASP A 172 5.25 13.73 3.95
N PHE A 173 5.17 13.23 2.72
CA PHE A 173 5.66 13.96 1.56
C PHE A 173 4.94 15.30 1.37
N VAL A 174 3.61 15.31 1.46
CA VAL A 174 2.85 16.57 1.31
C VAL A 174 3.25 17.57 2.39
N ASN A 175 3.25 17.14 3.65
CA ASN A 175 3.48 18.02 4.78
C ASN A 175 4.93 18.52 4.90
N ASN A 176 5.91 17.76 4.38
CA ASN A 176 7.33 18.10 4.53
C ASN A 176 7.95 18.71 3.25
N GLU A 177 7.40 18.39 2.07
CA GLU A 177 8.02 18.74 0.78
C GLU A 177 7.15 19.69 -0.06
N THR A 178 6.00 20.15 0.46
CA THR A 178 5.10 21.09 -0.24
C THR A 178 4.53 22.13 0.72
N ASP A 179 3.93 23.19 0.17
CA ASP A 179 3.20 24.20 0.94
C ASP A 179 1.73 23.81 1.19
N LEU A 180 1.41 22.52 1.16
CA LEU A 180 0.08 21.98 1.37
C LEU A 180 0.03 21.14 2.65
N ASN A 181 -1.16 20.98 3.19
CA ASN A 181 -1.44 20.12 4.33
C ASN A 181 -2.07 18.83 3.89
N ALA A 182 -1.78 17.74 4.59
CA ALA A 182 -2.42 16.46 4.39
C ALA A 182 -2.65 15.72 5.70
N PHE A 183 -3.71 14.96 5.75
CA PHE A 183 -3.93 13.94 6.77
C PHE A 183 -4.67 12.74 6.19
N GLN A 184 -4.59 11.62 6.89
CA GLN A 184 -5.34 10.40 6.58
C GLN A 184 -6.12 9.93 7.81
N ARG A 185 -7.28 9.29 7.59
CA ARG A 185 -8.10 8.67 8.63
C ARG A 185 -8.75 7.39 8.11
N SER A 186 -9.01 6.45 9.01
CA SER A 186 -9.84 5.28 8.73
C SER A 186 -11.31 5.57 9.03
N GLY A 187 -12.21 4.68 8.63
CA GLY A 187 -13.63 4.74 8.98
C GLY A 187 -14.43 5.79 8.22
N GLY A 188 -13.93 6.31 7.10
CA GLY A 188 -14.63 7.28 6.25
C GLY A 188 -16.02 6.80 5.84
N THR A 189 -16.91 7.72 5.52
CA THR A 189 -18.28 7.43 5.05
C THR A 189 -18.54 8.02 3.66
N ILE A 190 -19.48 7.46 2.93
CA ILE A 190 -19.92 8.02 1.64
C ILE A 190 -20.34 9.48 1.80
N ASP A 191 -21.09 9.79 2.86
CA ASP A 191 -21.56 11.16 3.12
C ASP A 191 -20.41 12.11 3.44
N LEU A 192 -19.39 11.66 4.16
CA LEU A 192 -18.19 12.46 4.42
C LEU A 192 -17.43 12.76 3.12
N LEU A 193 -17.22 11.76 2.24
CA LEU A 193 -16.60 11.98 0.93
C LEU A 193 -17.40 12.97 0.07
N LYS A 194 -18.74 12.83 0.04
CA LYS A 194 -19.64 13.74 -0.66
C LYS A 194 -19.56 15.16 -0.09
N ALA A 195 -19.47 15.31 1.23
CA ALA A 195 -19.33 16.61 1.87
C ALA A 195 -18.03 17.32 1.44
N TYR A 196 -16.92 16.62 1.38
CA TYR A 196 -15.67 17.17 0.83
C TYR A 196 -15.84 17.60 -0.62
N ILE A 197 -16.34 16.72 -1.48
CA ILE A 197 -16.50 16.95 -2.92
C ILE A 197 -17.45 18.12 -3.19
N ALA A 198 -18.57 18.20 -2.45
CA ALA A 198 -19.55 19.28 -2.57
C ALA A 198 -18.91 20.67 -2.32
N ASN A 199 -17.89 20.71 -1.46
CA ASN A 199 -17.15 21.90 -1.11
C ASN A 199 -15.86 22.12 -1.94
N GLY A 200 -15.66 21.35 -3.02
CA GLY A 200 -14.50 21.49 -3.91
C GLY A 200 -13.21 20.91 -3.38
N LEU A 201 -13.29 19.99 -2.43
CA LEU A 201 -12.16 19.28 -1.83
C LEU A 201 -12.15 17.85 -2.36
N PRO A 202 -11.30 17.51 -3.35
CA PRO A 202 -11.18 16.14 -3.83
C PRO A 202 -10.48 15.27 -2.78
N VAL A 203 -10.81 13.97 -2.75
CA VAL A 203 -10.33 13.04 -1.72
C VAL A 203 -9.62 11.86 -2.35
N LEU A 204 -8.50 11.45 -1.76
CA LEU A 204 -7.83 10.20 -2.07
C LEU A 204 -8.39 9.08 -1.19
N ILE A 205 -8.58 7.91 -1.77
CA ILE A 205 -8.89 6.68 -1.04
C ILE A 205 -7.99 5.54 -1.50
N GLU A 206 -7.88 4.52 -0.67
CA GLU A 206 -7.26 3.25 -1.06
C GLU A 206 -8.33 2.16 -1.06
N LYS A 207 -8.34 1.34 -2.10
CA LYS A 207 -9.29 0.24 -2.26
C LYS A 207 -8.62 -1.04 -2.76
N GLY A 208 -9.21 -2.18 -2.45
CA GLY A 208 -8.87 -3.45 -3.05
C GLY A 208 -9.73 -3.78 -4.26
N TYR A 209 -9.18 -4.54 -5.18
CA TYR A 209 -9.89 -5.07 -6.32
C TYR A 209 -9.15 -6.27 -6.92
N TYR A 210 -9.84 -7.05 -7.75
CA TYR A 210 -9.24 -8.16 -8.48
C TYR A 210 -8.85 -7.73 -9.88
N GLU A 211 -7.60 -8.00 -10.28
CA GLU A 211 -7.05 -7.65 -11.57
C GLU A 211 -6.24 -8.81 -12.13
N ARG A 212 -6.21 -8.93 -13.46
CA ARG A 212 -5.35 -9.88 -14.13
C ARG A 212 -3.94 -9.31 -14.22
N ASP A 213 -3.01 -9.92 -13.50
CA ASP A 213 -1.63 -9.50 -13.51
C ASP A 213 -0.90 -9.88 -14.84
N TYR A 214 0.37 -9.44 -14.96
CA TYR A 214 1.16 -9.69 -16.18
C TYR A 214 1.47 -11.18 -16.43
N THR A 215 1.30 -12.05 -15.43
CA THR A 215 1.41 -13.52 -15.60
C THR A 215 0.13 -14.12 -16.16
N GLY A 216 -0.95 -13.34 -16.22
CA GLY A 216 -2.28 -13.76 -16.66
C GLY A 216 -3.14 -14.35 -15.54
N LYS A 217 -2.66 -14.36 -14.29
CA LYS A 217 -3.42 -14.78 -13.12
C LYS A 217 -4.23 -13.59 -12.59
N THR A 218 -5.49 -13.82 -12.25
CA THR A 218 -6.29 -12.85 -11.52
C THR A 218 -5.86 -12.82 -10.07
N THR A 219 -5.50 -11.66 -9.54
CA THR A 219 -5.02 -11.48 -8.17
C THR A 219 -5.67 -10.27 -7.54
N TRP A 220 -5.78 -10.30 -6.21
CA TRP A 220 -6.21 -9.13 -5.46
C TRP A 220 -5.05 -8.12 -5.34
N MET A 221 -5.36 -6.83 -5.51
CA MET A 221 -4.40 -5.73 -5.43
C MET A 221 -5.00 -4.53 -4.70
N GLY A 222 -4.14 -3.80 -3.96
CA GLY A 222 -4.45 -2.49 -3.43
C GLY A 222 -4.21 -1.40 -4.48
N HIS A 223 -5.04 -0.36 -4.48
CA HIS A 223 -4.96 0.72 -5.43
C HIS A 223 -5.53 2.03 -4.87
N TYR A 224 -4.82 3.14 -5.14
CA TYR A 224 -5.31 4.47 -4.81
C TYR A 224 -6.23 5.00 -5.91
N LEU A 225 -7.31 5.68 -5.49
CA LEU A 225 -8.19 6.44 -6.37
C LEU A 225 -8.28 7.90 -5.91
N PHE A 226 -8.43 8.80 -6.86
CA PHE A 226 -8.70 10.20 -6.60
C PHE A 226 -10.16 10.49 -6.91
N VAL A 227 -10.97 10.72 -5.87
CA VAL A 227 -12.42 10.94 -5.96
C VAL A 227 -12.68 12.42 -6.20
N THR A 228 -13.29 12.73 -7.33
CA THR A 228 -13.45 14.10 -7.83
C THR A 228 -14.89 14.51 -8.12
N GLY A 229 -15.85 13.61 -7.93
CA GLY A 229 -17.25 13.89 -8.12
C GLY A 229 -18.15 12.80 -7.61
N TYR A 230 -19.45 13.06 -7.60
CA TYR A 230 -20.51 12.09 -7.35
C TYR A 230 -21.80 12.48 -8.06
N ASP A 231 -22.67 11.49 -8.30
CA ASP A 231 -24.04 11.68 -8.82
C ASP A 231 -24.96 10.67 -8.12
N ASP A 232 -25.81 11.18 -7.20
CA ASP A 232 -26.76 10.37 -6.44
C ASP A 232 -27.91 9.83 -7.31
N SER A 233 -28.21 10.47 -8.43
CA SER A 233 -29.25 9.98 -9.34
C SER A 233 -28.83 8.72 -10.08
N GLN A 234 -27.52 8.52 -10.23
CA GLN A 234 -26.91 7.33 -10.82
C GLN A 234 -26.29 6.40 -9.77
N GLY A 235 -26.16 6.85 -8.51
CA GLY A 235 -25.52 6.09 -7.44
C GLY A 235 -24.04 5.85 -7.67
N VAL A 236 -23.30 6.88 -8.17
CA VAL A 236 -21.90 6.75 -8.54
C VAL A 236 -21.00 7.82 -7.94
N PHE A 237 -19.75 7.47 -7.67
CA PHE A 237 -18.64 8.41 -7.59
C PHE A 237 -18.00 8.60 -8.98
N ILE A 238 -17.45 9.79 -9.20
CA ILE A 238 -16.58 10.06 -10.33
C ILE A 238 -15.14 10.06 -9.82
N VAL A 239 -14.33 9.16 -10.37
CA VAL A 239 -12.98 8.91 -9.90
C VAL A 239 -11.96 9.06 -11.01
N GLN A 240 -10.74 9.43 -10.64
CA GLN A 240 -9.57 9.35 -11.49
C GLN A 240 -8.82 8.10 -11.11
N ASP A 241 -8.69 7.16 -12.03
CA ASP A 241 -7.97 5.91 -11.85
C ASP A 241 -6.67 5.95 -12.68
N ALA A 242 -5.54 6.01 -12.01
CA ALA A 242 -4.25 6.13 -12.69
C ALA A 242 -3.84 4.88 -13.49
N TYR A 243 -4.46 3.73 -13.24
CA TYR A 243 -4.12 2.43 -13.83
C TYR A 243 -4.97 2.09 -15.05
N LEU A 244 -6.29 2.28 -14.98
CA LEU A 244 -7.22 1.88 -16.03
C LEU A 244 -7.07 2.72 -17.32
N LYS A 245 -7.52 2.18 -18.45
CA LYS A 245 -7.57 2.86 -19.75
C LYS A 245 -8.96 2.70 -20.39
N PRO A 246 -9.74 3.80 -20.52
CA PRO A 246 -9.48 5.14 -19.97
C PRO A 246 -9.62 5.15 -18.45
N GLY A 247 -8.83 5.98 -17.75
CA GLY A 247 -8.87 6.09 -16.30
C GLY A 247 -9.41 7.42 -15.79
N LYS A 248 -9.64 8.36 -16.73
CA LYS A 248 -10.15 9.69 -16.43
C LYS A 248 -11.67 9.69 -16.30
N ASP A 249 -12.18 10.35 -15.24
CA ASP A 249 -13.61 10.60 -14.99
C ASP A 249 -14.48 9.32 -15.02
N LEU A 250 -13.92 8.23 -14.46
CA LEU A 250 -14.64 6.95 -14.38
C LEU A 250 -15.79 7.03 -13.38
N GLN A 251 -16.90 6.39 -13.73
CA GLN A 251 -18.01 6.16 -12.82
C GLN A 251 -17.76 4.87 -12.03
N SER A 252 -17.76 4.96 -10.72
CA SER A 252 -17.70 3.81 -9.80
C SER A 252 -19.00 3.78 -8.99
N LYS A 253 -19.76 2.70 -9.10
CA LYS A 253 -21.01 2.55 -8.33
C LYS A 253 -20.72 2.55 -6.84
N TYR A 254 -21.63 3.09 -6.04
CA TYR A 254 -21.42 3.21 -4.59
C TYR A 254 -21.18 1.86 -3.91
N ASP A 255 -21.87 0.82 -4.30
CA ASP A 255 -21.71 -0.54 -3.78
C ASP A 255 -20.33 -1.12 -4.11
N GLU A 256 -19.93 -1.12 -5.38
CA GLU A 256 -18.61 -1.57 -5.84
C GLU A 256 -17.46 -0.75 -5.23
N PHE A 257 -17.67 0.56 -5.10
CA PHE A 257 -16.71 1.46 -4.46
C PHE A 257 -16.56 1.11 -2.98
N PHE A 258 -17.68 0.92 -2.27
CA PHE A 258 -17.71 0.63 -0.86
C PHE A 258 -17.09 -0.74 -0.53
N GLU A 259 -17.38 -1.78 -1.32
CA GLU A 259 -16.75 -3.10 -1.17
C GLU A 259 -15.23 -3.03 -1.29
N GLY A 260 -14.70 -2.38 -2.34
CA GLY A 260 -13.27 -2.21 -2.49
C GLY A 260 -12.64 -1.38 -1.36
N TRP A 261 -13.31 -0.30 -0.97
CA TRP A 261 -12.84 0.63 0.07
C TRP A 261 -12.82 0.00 1.46
N ARG A 262 -13.78 -0.89 1.77
CA ARG A 262 -13.82 -1.69 3.00
C ARG A 262 -12.51 -2.44 3.24
N SER A 263 -11.91 -3.01 2.20
CA SER A 263 -10.68 -3.78 2.34
C SER A 263 -9.47 -2.98 2.87
N PHE A 264 -9.57 -1.66 2.89
CA PHE A 264 -8.59 -0.73 3.48
C PHE A 264 -9.16 0.07 4.67
N ASN A 265 -10.08 -0.54 5.42
CA ASN A 265 -10.66 0.06 6.62
C ASN A 265 -11.27 1.45 6.36
N TYR A 266 -11.82 1.67 5.15
CA TYR A 266 -12.40 2.95 4.74
C TYR A 266 -11.44 4.13 4.87
N LEU A 267 -10.19 3.91 4.54
CA LEU A 267 -9.14 4.92 4.58
C LEU A 267 -9.43 6.04 3.56
N PHE A 268 -9.36 7.28 4.03
CA PHE A 268 -9.39 8.46 3.18
C PHE A 268 -8.25 9.41 3.54
N MET A 269 -7.83 10.20 2.55
CA MET A 269 -6.79 11.21 2.69
C MET A 269 -7.25 12.52 2.05
N VAL A 270 -7.06 13.61 2.76
CA VAL A 270 -7.41 14.97 2.30
C VAL A 270 -6.13 15.79 2.19
N ILE A 271 -5.98 16.47 1.04
CA ILE A 271 -4.85 17.37 0.75
C ILE A 271 -5.45 18.75 0.45
N TYR A 272 -4.92 19.78 1.12
CA TYR A 272 -5.51 21.12 1.03
C TYR A 272 -4.48 22.22 1.36
N PRO A 273 -4.65 23.44 0.82
CA PRO A 273 -3.85 24.59 1.21
C PRO A 273 -4.32 25.22 2.52
N ASP A 274 -3.47 26.02 3.14
CA ASP A 274 -3.71 26.65 4.47
C ASP A 274 -5.04 27.43 4.54
N ASP A 275 -5.42 28.13 3.47
CA ASP A 275 -6.67 28.90 3.40
C ASP A 275 -7.95 28.05 3.43
N LYS A 276 -7.83 26.74 3.32
CA LYS A 276 -8.94 25.77 3.42
C LYS A 276 -9.01 25.07 4.78
N THR A 277 -8.10 25.35 5.71
CA THR A 277 -8.02 24.64 6.99
C THR A 277 -9.33 24.70 7.78
N GLU A 278 -9.95 25.89 7.92
CA GLU A 278 -11.21 26.01 8.64
C GLU A 278 -12.35 25.24 7.96
N LEU A 279 -12.42 25.28 6.64
CA LEU A 279 -13.41 24.54 5.87
C LEU A 279 -13.23 23.02 6.04
N VAL A 280 -11.98 22.54 5.89
CA VAL A 280 -11.64 21.14 6.09
C VAL A 280 -12.00 20.69 7.49
N ASN A 281 -11.62 21.46 8.51
CA ASN A 281 -11.95 21.15 9.91
C ASN A 281 -13.46 21.07 10.14
N SER A 282 -14.24 21.98 9.57
CA SER A 282 -15.70 21.99 9.71
C SER A 282 -16.37 20.77 9.05
N ILE A 283 -15.84 20.27 7.92
CA ILE A 283 -16.35 19.09 7.23
C ILE A 283 -15.91 17.82 7.93
N THR A 284 -14.63 17.77 8.33
CA THR A 284 -14.05 16.59 8.98
C THR A 284 -14.67 16.33 10.34
N GLY A 285 -15.00 17.40 11.08
CA GLY A 285 -15.62 17.30 12.39
C GLY A 285 -14.82 16.40 13.35
N ASP A 286 -15.50 15.47 14.01
CA ASP A 286 -14.89 14.57 14.98
C ASP A 286 -13.79 13.67 14.39
N TYR A 287 -13.80 13.43 13.08
CA TYR A 287 -12.75 12.65 12.39
C TYR A 287 -11.37 13.37 12.36
N LEU A 288 -11.27 14.63 12.79
CA LEU A 288 -9.96 15.26 13.02
C LEU A 288 -9.19 14.54 14.12
N ASP A 289 -9.89 14.04 15.13
CA ASP A 289 -9.31 13.18 16.16
C ASP A 289 -9.07 11.78 15.59
N ALA A 290 -7.82 11.34 15.59
CA ALA A 290 -7.43 10.04 15.07
C ALA A 290 -8.02 8.88 15.89
N ASP A 291 -8.15 9.05 17.19
CA ASP A 291 -8.76 8.05 18.10
C ASP A 291 -10.26 7.93 17.83
N PHE A 292 -10.95 9.05 17.60
CA PHE A 292 -12.37 9.02 17.19
C PHE A 292 -12.54 8.27 15.87
N ALA A 293 -11.74 8.59 14.85
CA ALA A 293 -11.79 7.94 13.55
C ALA A 293 -11.54 6.42 13.67
N SER A 294 -10.54 6.03 14.47
CA SER A 294 -10.22 4.63 14.72
C SER A 294 -11.34 3.91 15.47
N LYS A 295 -11.99 4.55 16.43
CA LYS A 295 -13.19 4.01 17.15
C LYS A 295 -14.39 3.88 16.21
N ALA A 296 -14.61 4.84 15.33
CA ALA A 296 -15.69 4.78 14.33
C ALA A 296 -15.46 3.61 13.34
N ALA A 297 -14.21 3.42 12.90
CA ALA A 297 -13.82 2.29 12.07
C ALA A 297 -14.01 0.95 12.81
N LEU A 298 -13.59 0.88 14.08
CA LEU A 298 -13.75 -0.30 14.95
C LEU A 298 -15.23 -0.66 15.13
N GLU A 299 -16.07 0.31 15.40
CA GLU A 299 -17.53 0.06 15.56
C GLU A 299 -18.14 -0.47 14.27
N ARG A 300 -17.75 0.09 13.11
CA ARG A 300 -18.19 -0.43 11.81
C ARG A 300 -17.73 -1.87 11.60
N ALA A 301 -16.47 -2.19 11.84
CA ALA A 301 -15.96 -3.54 11.73
C ALA A 301 -16.73 -4.51 12.65
N ASN A 302 -17.03 -4.10 13.89
CA ASN A 302 -17.86 -4.89 14.82
C ASN A 302 -19.28 -5.12 14.32
N GLN A 303 -19.87 -4.18 13.57
CA GLN A 303 -21.20 -4.35 12.96
C GLN A 303 -21.13 -5.30 11.76
N GLU A 304 -20.14 -5.15 10.90
CA GLU A 304 -19.93 -5.98 9.71
C GLU A 304 -19.70 -7.45 10.07
N ILE A 305 -18.90 -7.75 11.07
CA ILE A 305 -18.63 -9.11 11.56
C ILE A 305 -19.93 -9.87 11.92
N LYS A 306 -20.98 -9.18 12.34
CA LYS A 306 -22.24 -9.83 12.74
C LYS A 306 -22.97 -10.53 11.58
N SER A 307 -22.72 -10.11 10.35
CA SER A 307 -23.45 -10.61 9.17
C SER A 307 -22.54 -10.96 7.98
N ALA A 308 -21.27 -10.55 8.01
CA ALA A 308 -20.32 -10.84 6.96
C ALA A 308 -19.96 -12.32 6.94
N THR A 309 -19.64 -12.84 5.76
CA THR A 309 -19.17 -14.21 5.55
C THR A 309 -18.05 -14.24 4.52
N GLY A 310 -17.19 -15.24 4.58
CA GLY A 310 -16.14 -15.43 3.59
C GLY A 310 -15.14 -14.26 3.53
N MET A 311 -14.95 -13.68 2.34
CA MET A 311 -13.99 -12.58 2.14
C MET A 311 -14.40 -11.32 2.93
N ASP A 312 -15.67 -11.02 3.00
CA ASP A 312 -16.17 -9.87 3.74
C ASP A 312 -15.93 -10.00 5.24
N GLU A 313 -16.09 -11.21 5.77
CA GLU A 313 -15.77 -11.52 7.16
C GLU A 313 -14.28 -11.38 7.45
N PHE A 314 -13.43 -11.86 6.52
CA PHE A 314 -11.98 -11.68 6.62
C PHE A 314 -11.60 -10.19 6.73
N PHE A 315 -12.11 -9.35 5.82
CA PHE A 315 -11.83 -7.91 5.85
C PHE A 315 -12.39 -7.24 7.11
N ALA A 316 -13.57 -7.63 7.58
CA ALA A 316 -14.15 -7.07 8.79
C ALA A 316 -13.30 -7.37 10.03
N TRP A 317 -12.83 -8.60 10.20
CA TRP A 317 -11.91 -8.96 11.28
C TRP A 317 -10.55 -8.27 11.15
N PHE A 318 -10.02 -8.18 9.93
CA PHE A 318 -8.74 -7.50 9.68
C PHE A 318 -8.84 -6.00 9.99
N ASN A 319 -9.91 -5.33 9.57
CA ASN A 319 -10.19 -3.93 9.89
C ASN A 319 -10.35 -3.70 11.39
N LYS A 320 -10.99 -4.63 12.10
CA LYS A 320 -11.06 -4.60 13.56
C LYS A 320 -9.66 -4.62 14.18
N GLY A 321 -8.79 -5.54 13.73
CA GLY A 321 -7.41 -5.61 14.19
C GLY A 321 -6.63 -4.33 13.89
N THR A 322 -6.76 -3.79 12.69
CA THR A 322 -6.12 -2.53 12.28
C THR A 322 -6.56 -1.36 13.17
N SER A 323 -7.86 -1.25 13.45
CA SER A 323 -8.40 -0.19 14.32
C SER A 323 -7.89 -0.30 15.75
N HIS A 324 -7.81 -1.51 16.31
CA HIS A 324 -7.21 -1.72 17.63
C HIS A 324 -5.71 -1.37 17.66
N VAL A 325 -4.94 -1.64 16.59
CA VAL A 325 -3.54 -1.20 16.51
C VAL A 325 -3.43 0.32 16.53
N GLN A 326 -4.31 1.03 15.81
CA GLN A 326 -4.35 2.48 15.81
C GLN A 326 -4.69 3.06 17.21
N LEU A 327 -5.46 2.32 17.99
CA LEU A 327 -5.80 2.65 19.38
C LEU A 327 -4.77 2.13 20.40
N LEU A 328 -3.66 1.53 19.96
CA LEU A 328 -2.62 0.91 20.79
C LEU A 328 -3.13 -0.28 21.64
N GLU A 329 -4.25 -0.87 21.28
CA GLU A 329 -4.89 -2.00 21.96
C GLU A 329 -4.39 -3.34 21.36
N TYR A 330 -3.09 -3.62 21.52
CA TYR A 330 -2.39 -4.68 20.80
C TYR A 330 -2.90 -6.10 21.09
N ASN A 331 -3.38 -6.38 22.31
CA ASN A 331 -3.95 -7.70 22.66
C ASN A 331 -5.27 -7.95 21.92
N ASP A 332 -6.14 -6.95 21.86
CA ASP A 332 -7.41 -7.02 21.14
C ASP A 332 -7.16 -7.08 19.63
N ALA A 333 -6.14 -6.33 19.15
CA ALA A 333 -5.69 -6.39 17.77
C ALA A 333 -5.20 -7.79 17.37
N ALA A 334 -4.32 -8.40 18.17
CA ALA A 334 -3.81 -9.76 17.92
C ALA A 334 -4.94 -10.77 17.87
N THR A 335 -5.90 -10.68 18.80
CA THR A 335 -7.08 -11.54 18.81
C THR A 335 -7.92 -11.38 17.54
N ALA A 336 -8.13 -10.14 17.08
CA ALA A 336 -8.89 -9.85 15.86
C ALA A 336 -8.16 -10.37 14.60
N PHE A 337 -6.83 -10.21 14.53
CA PHE A 337 -6.04 -10.77 13.43
C PHE A 337 -6.00 -12.31 13.45
N ASP A 338 -5.99 -12.94 14.62
CA ASP A 338 -6.12 -14.39 14.72
C ASP A 338 -7.41 -14.89 14.06
N GLN A 339 -8.54 -14.21 14.31
CA GLN A 339 -9.81 -14.52 13.67
C GLN A 339 -9.75 -14.26 12.15
N ALA A 340 -9.20 -13.11 11.74
CA ALA A 340 -9.03 -12.80 10.32
C ALA A 340 -8.25 -13.90 9.59
N PHE A 341 -7.10 -14.31 10.11
CA PHE A 341 -6.29 -15.35 9.46
C PHE A 341 -6.91 -16.74 9.54
N GLN A 342 -7.73 -17.04 10.55
CA GLN A 342 -8.53 -18.28 10.57
C GLN A 342 -9.59 -18.28 9.47
N VAL A 343 -10.31 -17.16 9.28
CA VAL A 343 -11.25 -17.00 8.18
C VAL A 343 -10.53 -17.13 6.84
N TYR A 344 -9.39 -16.43 6.67
CA TYR A 344 -8.55 -16.50 5.48
C TYR A 344 -8.17 -17.95 5.13
N ALA A 345 -7.72 -18.73 6.13
CA ALA A 345 -7.35 -20.14 5.93
C ALA A 345 -8.56 -20.99 5.50
N GLY A 346 -9.75 -20.64 5.95
CA GLY A 346 -11.00 -21.33 5.60
C GLY A 346 -11.60 -20.95 4.25
N LEU A 347 -11.09 -19.92 3.56
CA LEU A 347 -11.55 -19.53 2.23
C LEU A 347 -11.26 -20.65 1.24
N LYS A 348 -12.26 -21.07 0.48
CA LYS A 348 -12.12 -22.13 -0.53
C LYS A 348 -11.72 -21.52 -1.87
N GLU A 349 -10.62 -21.99 -2.43
CA GLU A 349 -10.04 -21.48 -3.68
C GLU A 349 -10.93 -21.65 -4.92
N GLU A 350 -11.82 -22.63 -4.92
CA GLU A 350 -12.66 -22.94 -6.10
C GLU A 350 -13.57 -21.77 -6.49
N THR A 351 -13.86 -20.84 -5.57
CA THR A 351 -14.80 -19.75 -5.79
C THR A 351 -14.24 -18.37 -5.45
N ILE A 352 -13.19 -18.28 -4.64
CA ILE A 352 -12.67 -17.00 -4.11
C ILE A 352 -11.15 -17.09 -4.07
N GLN A 353 -10.47 -16.20 -4.82
CA GLN A 353 -9.03 -16.05 -4.68
C GLN A 353 -8.72 -15.29 -3.40
N ARG A 354 -7.85 -15.87 -2.56
CA ARG A 354 -7.36 -15.21 -1.35
C ARG A 354 -6.62 -13.93 -1.69
N PRO A 355 -6.80 -12.83 -0.92
CA PRO A 355 -6.09 -11.58 -1.13
C PRO A 355 -4.65 -11.68 -0.60
N TYR A 356 -3.84 -12.59 -1.14
CA TYR A 356 -2.50 -12.91 -0.64
C TYR A 356 -1.55 -11.68 -0.58
N ARG A 357 -1.81 -10.66 -1.41
CA ARG A 357 -1.02 -9.41 -1.39
C ARG A 357 -1.46 -8.44 -0.29
N MET A 358 -2.43 -8.80 0.57
CA MET A 358 -2.93 -7.87 1.59
C MET A 358 -1.82 -7.35 2.49
N MET A 359 -0.91 -8.22 2.93
CA MET A 359 0.22 -7.84 3.77
C MET A 359 1.28 -6.98 3.06
N TRP A 360 1.18 -6.81 1.73
CA TRP A 360 2.04 -5.87 1.01
C TRP A 360 1.62 -4.41 1.23
N TYR A 361 0.37 -4.19 1.61
CA TYR A 361 -0.25 -2.87 1.75
C TYR A 361 -0.62 -2.57 3.21
N GLN A 362 -0.94 -3.58 4.01
CA GLN A 362 -1.50 -3.43 5.36
C GLN A 362 -0.72 -4.28 6.36
N THR A 363 0.14 -3.65 7.11
CA THR A 363 1.16 -4.32 7.95
C THR A 363 0.85 -4.29 9.44
N ALA A 364 -0.36 -3.82 9.83
CA ALA A 364 -0.76 -3.67 11.23
C ALA A 364 -0.69 -4.97 12.05
N ALA A 365 -0.90 -6.14 11.41
CA ALA A 365 -0.83 -7.44 12.09
C ALA A 365 0.57 -7.70 12.69
N TYR A 366 1.64 -7.26 12.03
CA TYR A 366 2.98 -7.38 12.60
C TYR A 366 3.12 -6.64 13.92
N LYS A 367 2.60 -5.40 13.98
CA LYS A 367 2.65 -4.59 15.21
C LYS A 367 1.89 -5.28 16.34
N ALA A 368 0.69 -5.80 16.05
CA ALA A 368 -0.12 -6.49 17.04
C ALA A 368 0.61 -7.68 17.63
N TYR A 369 1.18 -8.57 16.81
CA TYR A 369 1.92 -9.73 17.28
C TYR A 369 3.24 -9.35 17.95
N TYR A 370 3.97 -8.38 17.42
CA TYR A 370 5.24 -7.95 18.01
C TYR A 370 5.06 -7.39 19.43
N TYR A 371 4.12 -6.45 19.61
CA TYR A 371 3.87 -5.81 20.91
C TYR A 371 3.14 -6.71 21.94
N THR A 372 2.67 -7.87 21.50
CA THR A 372 2.18 -8.93 22.38
C THR A 372 3.20 -10.05 22.59
N ALA A 373 4.46 -9.81 22.24
CA ALA A 373 5.59 -10.72 22.34
C ALA A 373 5.40 -12.05 21.56
N ARG A 374 4.55 -12.06 20.54
CA ARG A 374 4.30 -13.20 19.64
C ARG A 374 5.28 -13.18 18.46
N HIS A 375 6.58 -13.08 18.76
CA HIS A 375 7.64 -12.92 17.78
C HIS A 375 7.71 -14.06 16.74
N THR A 376 7.40 -15.29 17.15
CA THR A 376 7.33 -16.44 16.23
C THR A 376 6.20 -16.29 15.21
N ASP A 377 5.07 -15.73 15.61
CA ASP A 377 3.97 -15.44 14.68
C ASP A 377 4.34 -14.31 13.70
N VAL A 378 5.06 -13.29 14.16
CA VAL A 378 5.59 -12.23 13.25
C VAL A 378 6.50 -12.85 12.20
N ILE A 379 7.46 -13.70 12.60
CA ILE A 379 8.39 -14.34 11.66
C ILE A 379 7.62 -15.22 10.67
N ALA A 380 6.71 -16.06 11.16
CA ALA A 380 5.93 -16.95 10.30
C ALA A 380 5.04 -16.19 9.30
N LEU A 381 4.40 -15.10 9.73
CA LEU A 381 3.61 -14.25 8.86
C LEU A 381 4.49 -13.53 7.83
N ALA A 382 5.65 -13.02 8.25
CA ALA A 382 6.59 -12.36 7.35
C ALA A 382 7.19 -13.35 6.34
N ASP A 383 7.55 -14.55 6.76
CA ASP A 383 8.05 -15.60 5.87
C ASP A 383 7.00 -15.99 4.82
N THR A 384 5.75 -16.15 5.24
CA THR A 384 4.63 -16.41 4.31
C THR A 384 4.52 -15.28 3.30
N THR A 385 4.51 -14.03 3.76
CA THR A 385 4.36 -12.85 2.90
C THR A 385 5.54 -12.68 1.94
N LEU A 386 6.77 -12.87 2.40
CA LEU A 386 7.98 -12.70 1.59
C LEU A 386 8.14 -13.81 0.55
N ASN A 387 7.62 -15.02 0.80
CA ASN A 387 7.62 -16.12 -0.16
C ASN A 387 6.64 -15.91 -1.33
N GLU A 388 5.67 -15.02 -1.20
CA GLU A 388 4.75 -14.64 -2.27
C GLU A 388 5.39 -13.73 -3.32
N THR A 389 6.60 -13.24 -3.08
CA THR A 389 7.36 -12.42 -4.04
C THR A 389 8.15 -13.29 -5.02
N MET A 390 8.35 -12.76 -6.23
CA MET A 390 8.92 -13.56 -7.33
C MET A 390 10.42 -13.83 -7.20
N ASP A 391 11.19 -12.86 -6.70
CA ASP A 391 12.67 -12.98 -6.61
C ASP A 391 13.21 -12.36 -5.32
N LYS A 392 13.26 -11.02 -5.28
CA LYS A 392 13.74 -10.27 -4.12
C LYS A 392 12.59 -9.48 -3.54
N PRO A 393 12.22 -9.75 -2.31
CA PRO A 393 11.12 -9.03 -1.69
C PRO A 393 11.51 -7.56 -1.53
N THR A 394 10.59 -6.67 -1.94
CA THR A 394 10.66 -5.23 -1.71
C THR A 394 9.65 -4.80 -0.66
N LEU A 395 9.33 -5.71 0.24
CA LEU A 395 8.38 -5.53 1.33
C LEU A 395 9.18 -5.15 2.59
N GLU A 396 9.63 -3.91 2.64
CA GLU A 396 10.52 -3.40 3.68
C GLU A 396 9.91 -3.49 5.07
N GLU A 397 8.60 -3.32 5.22
CA GLU A 397 7.95 -3.47 6.53
C GLU A 397 7.92 -4.93 7.01
N SER A 398 7.72 -5.88 6.10
CA SER A 398 7.79 -7.32 6.45
C SER A 398 9.21 -7.71 6.90
N LEU A 399 10.24 -7.19 6.21
CA LEU A 399 11.63 -7.38 6.62
C LEU A 399 11.91 -6.72 7.98
N PHE A 400 11.46 -5.47 8.15
CA PHE A 400 11.64 -4.75 9.42
C PHE A 400 11.07 -5.53 10.61
N TRP A 401 9.81 -5.94 10.55
CA TRP A 401 9.15 -6.63 11.65
C TRP A 401 9.71 -8.04 11.89
N ARG A 402 10.11 -8.75 10.83
CA ARG A 402 10.81 -10.03 10.97
C ARG A 402 12.15 -9.84 11.66
N GLY A 403 12.95 -8.88 11.18
CA GLY A 403 14.25 -8.59 11.79
C GLY A 403 14.16 -8.15 13.24
N MET A 404 13.18 -7.32 13.60
CA MET A 404 12.92 -6.95 15.00
C MET A 404 12.56 -8.17 15.87
N SER A 405 11.79 -9.11 15.33
CA SER A 405 11.37 -10.32 16.05
C SER A 405 12.49 -11.34 16.16
N GLU A 406 13.33 -11.49 15.14
CA GLU A 406 14.55 -12.29 15.19
C GLU A 406 15.50 -11.79 16.27
N ILE A 407 15.72 -10.48 16.36
CA ILE A 407 16.53 -9.86 17.43
C ILE A 407 15.93 -10.14 18.81
N ALA A 408 14.61 -9.98 18.95
CA ALA A 408 13.92 -10.24 20.21
C ALA A 408 14.05 -11.71 20.66
N LEU A 409 14.17 -12.65 19.73
CA LEU A 409 14.40 -14.08 20.00
C LEU A 409 15.89 -14.45 20.10
N GLY A 410 16.82 -13.49 19.95
CA GLY A 410 18.26 -13.69 20.11
C GLY A 410 19.04 -13.91 18.81
N ASP A 411 18.37 -14.01 17.66
CA ASP A 411 19.05 -14.03 16.36
C ASP A 411 19.37 -12.59 15.89
N ARG A 412 20.41 -12.03 16.50
CA ARG A 412 20.89 -10.70 16.13
C ARG A 412 21.40 -10.63 14.70
N TYR A 413 22.03 -11.70 14.20
CA TYR A 413 22.62 -11.68 12.86
C TYR A 413 21.54 -11.67 11.78
N GLY A 414 20.55 -12.56 11.86
CA GLY A 414 19.41 -12.59 10.95
C GLY A 414 18.67 -11.26 10.96
N GLY A 415 18.35 -10.77 12.16
CA GLY A 415 17.59 -9.53 12.30
C GLY A 415 18.32 -8.29 11.78
N VAL A 416 19.63 -8.14 12.02
CA VAL A 416 20.41 -7.01 11.44
C VAL A 416 20.40 -7.09 9.92
N LYS A 417 20.54 -8.28 9.33
CA LYS A 417 20.49 -8.46 7.88
C LYS A 417 19.14 -8.05 7.30
N ASP A 418 18.06 -8.40 7.94
CA ASP A 418 16.70 -8.01 7.50
C ASP A 418 16.48 -6.50 7.62
N LEU A 419 16.94 -5.87 8.71
CA LEU A 419 16.88 -4.41 8.86
C LEU A 419 17.71 -3.68 7.80
N GLN A 420 18.90 -4.18 7.49
CA GLN A 420 19.73 -3.63 6.40
C GLN A 420 19.05 -3.77 5.05
N GLN A 421 18.40 -4.90 4.79
CA GLN A 421 17.66 -5.10 3.55
C GLN A 421 16.42 -4.18 3.47
N ALA A 422 15.74 -3.93 4.59
CA ALA A 422 14.64 -2.97 4.66
C ALA A 422 15.11 -1.55 4.31
N VAL A 423 16.24 -1.09 4.88
CA VAL A 423 16.86 0.20 4.56
C VAL A 423 17.34 0.26 3.10
N TYR A 424 17.87 -0.83 2.56
CA TYR A 424 18.26 -0.91 1.16
C TYR A 424 17.08 -0.68 0.21
N TYR A 425 15.91 -1.23 0.52
CA TYR A 425 14.70 -1.04 -0.29
C TYR A 425 14.02 0.30 -0.01
N ASN A 426 14.06 0.79 1.22
CA ASN A 426 13.49 2.06 1.62
C ASN A 426 14.50 2.88 2.45
N PRO A 427 15.40 3.64 1.80
CA PRO A 427 16.35 4.52 2.50
C PRO A 427 15.71 5.58 3.39
N ASN A 428 14.41 5.81 3.27
CA ASN A 428 13.65 6.74 4.11
C ASN A 428 13.03 6.06 5.36
N MET A 429 13.24 4.76 5.54
CA MET A 429 12.68 4.02 6.68
C MET A 429 13.43 4.33 7.98
N THR A 430 13.12 5.49 8.57
CA THR A 430 13.82 6.02 9.76
C THR A 430 13.77 5.05 10.94
N ILE A 431 12.68 4.28 11.11
CA ILE A 431 12.58 3.30 12.20
C ILE A 431 13.62 2.19 12.07
N ALA A 432 13.90 1.70 10.86
CA ALA A 432 14.94 0.69 10.62
C ALA A 432 16.35 1.28 10.77
N ILE A 433 16.55 2.51 10.28
CA ILE A 433 17.82 3.24 10.43
C ILE A 433 18.15 3.44 11.93
N ASN A 434 17.17 3.91 12.70
CA ASN A 434 17.35 4.14 14.14
C ASN A 434 17.68 2.83 14.86
N GLN A 435 17.00 1.74 14.54
CA GLN A 435 17.25 0.44 15.14
C GLN A 435 18.67 -0.09 14.82
N LEU A 436 19.13 0.06 13.57
CA LEU A 436 20.51 -0.31 13.20
C LEU A 436 21.54 0.53 13.96
N ASN A 437 21.30 1.85 14.13
CA ASN A 437 22.16 2.71 14.90
C ASN A 437 22.22 2.30 16.37
N GLU A 438 21.09 2.00 17.02
CA GLU A 438 21.02 1.50 18.39
C GLU A 438 21.79 0.18 18.57
N LEU A 439 21.75 -0.65 17.56
CA LEU A 439 22.50 -1.90 17.52
C LEU A 439 23.99 -1.70 17.17
N ASN A 440 24.45 -0.49 16.88
CA ASN A 440 25.80 -0.21 16.35
C ASN A 440 26.11 -1.06 15.10
N ALA A 441 25.12 -1.30 14.25
CA ALA A 441 25.25 -2.06 13.00
C ALA A 441 25.34 -1.10 11.80
N PRO A 442 26.09 -1.46 10.73
CA PRO A 442 26.13 -0.63 9.54
C PRO A 442 24.75 -0.59 8.85
N LEU A 443 24.44 0.51 8.15
CA LEU A 443 23.17 0.68 7.42
C LEU A 443 23.07 -0.16 6.15
N VAL A 444 24.18 -0.61 5.61
CA VAL A 444 24.26 -1.48 4.43
C VAL A 444 25.01 -2.75 4.79
N PRO A 445 24.67 -3.88 4.14
CA PRO A 445 25.33 -5.16 4.37
C PRO A 445 26.82 -5.16 4.06
#